data_a6fb0e6dd844ba9b6927ac26e02a8a6f
#
_entry.id   a6fb0e6dd844ba9b6927ac26e02a8a6f
#
_cell.length_a   1.000
_cell.length_b   1.000
_cell.length_c   1.000
_cell.angle_alpha   90.00
_cell.angle_beta   90.00
_cell.angle_gamma   90.00
#
_symmetry.space_group_name_H-M   'P 1'
#
loop_
_entity.id
_entity.type
_entity.pdbx_description
1 polymer ?
#
loop_
_entity_poly.entity_id
_entity_poly.type
_entity_poly.pdbx_seq_one_letter_code
_entity_poly.pdbx_strand_id
1 'polypeptide(L)'
;MAKLVINANRKLSKINKEIQGHFSEHLGRCIYEGIYVGENSEIPNVNGMRTDVVEALKQIRIPVLRWPGGCFADEYHWKDGIGPKEERKKIVNTHWGGVVEDNSFGTHEFFELCRQLGCETYVNGNMGSGTVQEMSEWVEYMTFEGVSPMAELRKKNGHEGSWKVDFFGV
;
A
#
# COMPACT_ATOMS: atom_id res chain seq x y z
N MET A 1 -28.66 -33.10 -20.78
CA MET A 1 -27.67 -33.15 -19.68
C MET A 1 -26.40 -32.52 -20.19
N ALA A 2 -25.88 -31.48 -19.53
CA ALA A 2 -24.61 -30.86 -19.92
C ALA A 2 -23.44 -31.76 -19.52
N LYS A 3 -22.40 -31.87 -20.37
CA LYS A 3 -21.18 -32.65 -20.10
C LYS A 3 -19.99 -31.71 -20.07
N LEU A 4 -19.26 -31.65 -18.94
CA LEU A 4 -17.99 -30.98 -18.81
C LEU A 4 -16.86 -32.01 -18.93
N VAL A 5 -15.88 -31.72 -19.81
CA VAL A 5 -14.68 -32.57 -19.97
C VAL A 5 -13.45 -31.69 -19.69
N ILE A 6 -12.67 -32.08 -18.67
CA ILE A 6 -11.40 -31.43 -18.34
C ILE A 6 -10.27 -32.36 -18.76
N ASN A 7 -9.43 -31.90 -19.69
CA ASN A 7 -8.25 -32.65 -20.13
C ASN A 7 -6.98 -32.03 -19.50
N ALA A 8 -6.52 -32.61 -18.40
CA ALA A 8 -5.35 -32.13 -17.65
C ALA A 8 -4.03 -32.20 -18.44
N ASN A 9 -3.98 -33.02 -19.51
CA ASN A 9 -2.79 -33.13 -20.37
C ASN A 9 -2.70 -32.02 -21.42
N ARG A 10 -3.81 -31.27 -21.64
CA ARG A 10 -3.85 -30.14 -22.58
C ARG A 10 -3.77 -28.83 -21.84
N LYS A 11 -2.58 -28.46 -21.38
CA LYS A 11 -2.32 -27.16 -20.76
C LYS A 11 -2.25 -26.08 -21.82
N LEU A 12 -3.09 -25.06 -21.74
CA LEU A 12 -3.13 -23.93 -22.67
C LEU A 12 -2.34 -22.72 -22.15
N SER A 13 -2.42 -22.44 -20.84
CA SER A 13 -1.77 -21.29 -20.20
C SER A 13 -1.55 -21.55 -18.70
N LYS A 14 -0.77 -20.67 -18.08
CA LYS A 14 -0.63 -20.59 -16.63
C LYS A 14 -1.39 -19.34 -16.15
N ILE A 15 -2.26 -19.52 -15.17
CA ILE A 15 -2.89 -18.40 -14.48
C ILE A 15 -1.82 -17.68 -13.67
N ASN A 16 -1.68 -16.37 -13.87
CA ASN A 16 -0.75 -15.56 -13.10
C ASN A 16 -1.24 -15.41 -11.65
N LYS A 17 -0.33 -15.57 -10.68
CA LYS A 17 -0.69 -15.51 -9.25
C LYS A 17 -1.20 -14.13 -8.84
N GLU A 18 -0.69 -13.06 -9.45
CA GLU A 18 -1.00 -11.67 -9.11
C GLU A 18 -2.48 -11.30 -9.36
N ILE A 19 -3.20 -12.06 -10.20
CA ILE A 19 -4.67 -11.87 -10.35
C ILE A 19 -5.44 -12.20 -9.07
N GLN A 20 -4.81 -12.91 -8.12
CA GLN A 20 -5.34 -13.21 -6.79
C GLN A 20 -4.86 -12.18 -5.75
N GLY A 21 -4.33 -11.05 -6.20
CA GLY A 21 -3.89 -9.95 -5.34
C GLY A 21 -5.03 -9.34 -4.53
N HIS A 22 -4.66 -8.73 -3.43
CA HIS A 22 -5.58 -8.00 -2.57
C HIS A 22 -5.46 -6.50 -2.78
N PHE A 23 -6.53 -5.80 -2.43
CA PHE A 23 -6.67 -4.37 -2.55
C PHE A 23 -7.02 -3.78 -1.19
N SER A 24 -6.22 -2.82 -0.74
CA SER A 24 -6.48 -2.05 0.46
C SER A 24 -6.69 -0.57 0.10
N GLU A 25 -7.71 0.03 0.68
CA GLU A 25 -8.07 1.42 0.46
C GLU A 25 -8.36 2.11 1.80
N HIS A 26 -8.13 3.41 1.88
CA HIS A 26 -8.57 4.24 2.99
C HIS A 26 -10.10 4.37 2.96
N LEU A 27 -10.78 3.32 3.37
CA LEU A 27 -12.22 3.12 3.32
C LEU A 27 -12.69 2.52 4.64
N GLY A 28 -13.49 3.26 5.40
CA GLY A 28 -14.00 2.80 6.69
C GLY A 28 -12.84 2.37 7.61
N ARG A 29 -12.92 1.15 8.12
CA ARG A 29 -11.87 0.55 8.97
C ARG A 29 -10.97 -0.43 8.22
N CYS A 30 -10.75 -0.26 6.92
CA CYS A 30 -9.84 -1.12 6.19
C CYS A 30 -8.39 -0.89 6.66
N ILE A 31 -7.94 0.36 6.69
CA ILE A 31 -6.59 0.73 7.13
C ILE A 31 -6.59 1.03 8.63
N TYR A 32 -7.16 2.16 9.05
CA TYR A 32 -7.16 2.60 10.44
C TYR A 32 -8.11 1.75 11.28
N GLU A 33 -7.62 1.29 12.46
CA GLU A 33 -8.29 0.35 13.37
C GLU A 33 -8.51 -1.06 12.79
N GLY A 34 -8.37 -1.23 11.48
CA GLY A 34 -8.41 -2.51 10.78
C GLY A 34 -7.02 -3.12 10.69
N ILE A 35 -6.25 -2.80 9.64
CA ILE A 35 -4.88 -3.29 9.46
C ILE A 35 -3.91 -2.57 10.39
N TYR A 36 -4.06 -1.27 10.57
CA TYR A 36 -3.14 -0.39 11.29
C TYR A 36 -3.79 0.27 12.51
N VAL A 37 -3.11 0.15 13.65
CA VAL A 37 -3.57 0.70 14.94
C VAL A 37 -2.55 1.64 15.59
N GLY A 38 -1.38 1.81 14.96
CA GLY A 38 -0.27 2.56 15.54
C GLY A 38 0.55 1.74 16.53
N GLU A 39 1.82 2.11 16.67
CA GLU A 39 2.80 1.35 17.44
C GLU A 39 2.51 1.38 18.95
N ASN A 40 1.88 2.45 19.43
CA ASN A 40 1.56 2.65 20.86
C ASN A 40 0.18 2.10 21.25
N SER A 41 -0.50 1.37 20.36
CA SER A 41 -1.80 0.78 20.64
C SER A 41 -1.70 -0.36 21.66
N GLU A 42 -2.71 -0.50 22.52
CA GLU A 42 -2.86 -1.68 23.41
C GLU A 42 -3.25 -2.94 22.62
N ILE A 43 -3.75 -2.79 21.39
CA ILE A 43 -4.04 -3.92 20.49
C ILE A 43 -2.70 -4.51 20.04
N PRO A 44 -2.51 -5.85 20.15
CA PRO A 44 -1.28 -6.51 19.72
C PRO A 44 -0.90 -6.16 18.30
N ASN A 45 0.30 -5.59 18.12
CA ASN A 45 0.77 -5.12 16.83
C ASN A 45 2.29 -5.28 16.69
N VAL A 46 2.76 -5.24 15.45
CA VAL A 46 4.18 -5.11 15.09
C VAL A 46 4.30 -3.90 14.19
N ASN A 47 5.04 -2.89 14.62
CA ASN A 47 5.19 -1.61 13.89
C ASN A 47 3.84 -0.98 13.50
N GLY A 48 2.86 -1.06 14.41
CA GLY A 48 1.52 -0.55 14.20
C GLY A 48 0.56 -1.45 13.43
N MET A 49 1.04 -2.54 12.81
CA MET A 49 0.20 -3.50 12.09
C MET A 49 -0.38 -4.54 13.05
N ARG A 50 -1.69 -4.73 13.04
CA ARG A 50 -2.37 -5.72 13.89
C ARG A 50 -1.89 -7.12 13.60
N THR A 51 -1.41 -7.83 14.63
CA THR A 51 -0.87 -9.18 14.47
C THR A 51 -1.91 -10.20 14.03
N ASP A 52 -3.12 -10.13 14.56
CA ASP A 52 -4.22 -11.03 14.19
C ASP A 52 -4.61 -10.90 12.71
N VAL A 53 -4.67 -9.66 12.19
CA VAL A 53 -4.97 -9.39 10.78
C VAL A 53 -3.82 -9.85 9.89
N VAL A 54 -2.57 -9.50 10.23
CA VAL A 54 -1.38 -9.92 9.47
C VAL A 54 -1.28 -11.44 9.41
N GLU A 55 -1.48 -12.15 10.51
CA GLU A 55 -1.45 -13.63 10.53
C GLU A 55 -2.57 -14.24 9.68
N ALA A 56 -3.78 -13.69 9.71
CA ALA A 56 -4.88 -14.14 8.87
C ALA A 56 -4.56 -13.95 7.37
N LEU A 57 -4.01 -12.79 7.00
CA LEU A 57 -3.61 -12.49 5.63
C LEU A 57 -2.45 -13.38 5.14
N LYS A 58 -1.49 -13.71 6.01
CA LYS A 58 -0.43 -14.68 5.70
C LYS A 58 -0.97 -16.07 5.38
N GLN A 59 -2.00 -16.52 6.11
CA GLN A 59 -2.60 -17.85 5.87
C GLN A 59 -3.15 -17.99 4.46
N ILE A 60 -3.74 -16.93 3.90
CA ILE A 60 -4.28 -16.92 2.53
C ILE A 60 -3.21 -16.63 1.47
N ARG A 61 -1.97 -16.33 1.86
CA ARG A 61 -0.81 -16.17 0.97
C ARG A 61 -1.04 -15.16 -0.13
N ILE A 62 -1.38 -13.93 0.24
CA ILE A 62 -1.59 -12.82 -0.70
C ILE A 62 -0.37 -12.65 -1.59
N PRO A 63 -0.48 -12.75 -2.93
CA PRO A 63 0.67 -12.60 -3.82
C PRO A 63 1.11 -11.15 -4.00
N VAL A 64 0.17 -10.21 -4.02
CA VAL A 64 0.41 -8.78 -4.17
C VAL A 64 -0.65 -7.98 -3.43
N LEU A 65 -0.24 -6.88 -2.82
CA LEU A 65 -1.14 -5.94 -2.15
C LEU A 65 -1.11 -4.59 -2.87
N ARG A 66 -2.29 -4.09 -3.25
CA ARG A 66 -2.49 -2.78 -3.85
C ARG A 66 -2.91 -1.74 -2.82
N TRP A 67 -2.33 -0.53 -2.90
CA TRP A 67 -2.60 0.63 -2.05
C TRP A 67 -2.27 1.94 -2.81
N PRO A 68 -2.79 3.16 -2.51
CA PRO A 68 -3.61 3.53 -1.34
C PRO A 68 -5.10 3.37 -1.54
N GLY A 69 -5.56 2.99 -2.73
CA GLY A 69 -6.95 2.85 -3.00
C GLY A 69 -7.29 2.90 -4.48
N GLY A 70 -8.58 2.98 -4.78
CA GLY A 70 -9.15 3.33 -6.07
C GLY A 70 -9.56 4.79 -6.06
N CYS A 71 -10.80 5.08 -5.62
CA CYS A 71 -11.27 6.47 -5.54
C CYS A 71 -10.43 7.33 -4.58
N PHE A 72 -9.99 6.78 -3.45
CA PHE A 72 -9.11 7.51 -2.54
C PHE A 72 -7.76 7.85 -3.17
N ALA A 73 -7.22 7.00 -4.05
CA ALA A 73 -5.97 7.28 -4.75
C ALA A 73 -6.01 8.59 -5.56
N ASP A 74 -7.17 8.96 -6.10
CA ASP A 74 -7.36 10.19 -6.88
C ASP A 74 -7.34 11.48 -6.04
N GLU A 75 -7.35 11.36 -4.72
CA GLU A 75 -7.24 12.48 -3.77
C GLU A 75 -6.00 12.39 -2.88
N TYR A 76 -5.26 11.27 -2.93
CA TYR A 76 -4.13 11.03 -2.05
C TYR A 76 -2.85 11.71 -2.54
N HIS A 77 -2.35 12.66 -1.74
CA HIS A 77 -1.04 13.27 -1.95
C HIS A 77 -0.01 12.56 -1.07
N TRP A 78 0.85 11.77 -1.66
CA TRP A 78 1.78 10.87 -0.95
C TRP A 78 2.71 11.57 0.05
N LYS A 79 3.04 12.85 -0.20
CA LYS A 79 3.87 13.68 0.71
C LYS A 79 3.17 13.95 2.03
N ASP A 80 1.85 13.92 2.08
CA ASP A 80 1.07 14.08 3.31
C ASP A 80 1.23 12.85 4.25
N GLY A 81 1.63 11.69 3.72
CA GLY A 81 1.81 10.43 4.45
C GLY A 81 3.26 10.04 4.73
N ILE A 82 4.21 10.97 4.70
CA ILE A 82 5.62 10.71 5.02
C ILE A 82 6.14 11.66 6.10
N GLY A 83 7.34 11.36 6.63
CA GLY A 83 7.92 12.13 7.75
C GLY A 83 7.33 11.79 9.12
N PRO A 84 7.63 12.59 10.17
CA PRO A 84 7.12 12.39 11.52
C PRO A 84 5.58 12.35 11.53
N LYS A 85 4.99 11.36 12.18
CA LYS A 85 3.52 11.12 12.12
C LYS A 85 2.72 12.29 12.69
N GLU A 86 3.24 12.94 13.72
CA GLU A 86 2.64 14.11 14.37
C GLU A 86 2.61 15.37 13.50
N GLU A 87 3.48 15.43 12.47
CA GLU A 87 3.57 16.55 11.53
C GLU A 87 2.81 16.28 10.23
N ARG A 88 2.29 15.06 10.04
CA ARG A 88 1.57 14.70 8.80
C ARG A 88 0.27 15.47 8.68
N LYS A 89 -0.03 15.88 7.47
CA LYS A 89 -1.22 16.67 7.17
C LYS A 89 -2.48 15.81 7.34
N LYS A 90 -3.45 16.32 8.08
CA LYS A 90 -4.78 15.72 8.16
C LYS A 90 -5.61 16.14 6.97
N ILE A 91 -6.33 15.20 6.37
CA ILE A 91 -7.21 15.42 5.23
C ILE A 91 -8.61 14.88 5.52
N VAL A 92 -9.60 15.38 4.80
CA VAL A 92 -10.97 14.83 4.84
C VAL A 92 -11.08 13.81 3.70
N ASN A 93 -11.47 12.59 4.03
CA ASN A 93 -11.77 11.57 3.04
C ASN A 93 -13.16 11.84 2.45
N THR A 94 -13.20 12.46 1.28
CA THR A 94 -14.44 12.92 0.66
C THR A 94 -15.24 11.78 0.04
N HIS A 95 -14.58 10.69 -0.34
CA HIS A 95 -15.24 9.52 -0.93
C HIS A 95 -15.89 8.62 0.12
N TRP A 96 -15.28 8.49 1.30
CA TRP A 96 -15.64 7.45 2.25
C TRP A 96 -15.99 8.05 3.63
N GLY A 97 -17.21 8.57 3.75
CA GLY A 97 -17.81 8.95 5.03
C GLY A 97 -17.41 10.32 5.58
N GLY A 98 -16.60 11.11 4.88
CA GLY A 98 -16.18 12.44 5.33
C GLY A 98 -15.33 12.40 6.61
N VAL A 99 -14.69 11.29 6.90
CA VAL A 99 -13.83 11.12 8.07
C VAL A 99 -12.50 11.85 7.89
N VAL A 100 -11.88 12.24 9.00
CA VAL A 100 -10.53 12.82 8.99
C VAL A 100 -9.52 11.70 8.97
N GLU A 101 -8.70 11.67 7.92
CA GLU A 101 -7.52 10.81 7.80
C GLU A 101 -6.32 11.55 8.37
N ASP A 102 -5.58 10.94 9.28
CA ASP A 102 -4.41 11.58 9.91
C ASP A 102 -3.10 11.27 9.18
N ASN A 103 -3.16 10.46 8.12
CA ASN A 103 -2.03 10.03 7.31
C ASN A 103 -0.93 9.29 8.09
N SER A 104 -1.25 8.74 9.27
CA SER A 104 -0.31 7.94 10.06
C SER A 104 0.07 6.62 9.38
N PHE A 105 -0.74 6.17 8.41
CA PHE A 105 -0.39 5.10 7.49
C PHE A 105 -0.11 5.68 6.10
N GLY A 106 1.14 5.63 5.68
CA GLY A 106 1.61 6.15 4.39
C GLY A 106 2.58 5.20 3.71
N THR A 107 3.49 5.75 2.90
CA THR A 107 4.42 4.95 2.09
C THR A 107 5.25 3.97 2.93
N HIS A 108 5.84 4.42 4.02
CA HIS A 108 6.70 3.59 4.87
C HIS A 108 5.91 2.46 5.52
N GLU A 109 4.73 2.75 6.03
CA GLU A 109 3.85 1.79 6.68
C GLU A 109 3.31 0.75 5.68
N PHE A 110 3.02 1.16 4.45
CA PHE A 110 2.61 0.24 3.38
C PHE A 110 3.71 -0.77 3.04
N PHE A 111 4.94 -0.32 2.85
CA PHE A 111 6.07 -1.22 2.57
C PHE A 111 6.37 -2.14 3.76
N GLU A 112 6.23 -1.63 4.99
CA GLU A 112 6.36 -2.46 6.18
C GLU A 112 5.28 -3.54 6.26
N LEU A 113 4.03 -3.22 5.93
CA LEU A 113 2.94 -4.19 5.84
C LEU A 113 3.26 -5.27 4.79
N CYS A 114 3.67 -4.88 3.59
CA CYS A 114 4.04 -5.83 2.53
C CYS A 114 5.22 -6.72 2.95
N ARG A 115 6.22 -6.17 3.66
CA ARG A 115 7.35 -6.92 4.22
C ARG A 115 6.87 -7.97 5.23
N GLN A 116 5.95 -7.61 6.13
CA GLN A 116 5.38 -8.54 7.12
C GLN A 116 4.57 -9.65 6.43
N LEU A 117 3.80 -9.31 5.41
CA LEU A 117 2.99 -10.27 4.64
C LEU A 117 3.84 -11.17 3.72
N GLY A 118 5.01 -10.71 3.31
CA GLY A 118 5.86 -11.38 2.32
C GLY A 118 5.24 -11.36 0.92
N CYS A 119 4.51 -10.29 0.58
CA CYS A 119 3.83 -10.12 -0.70
C CYS A 119 4.53 -9.06 -1.57
N GLU A 120 4.22 -9.08 -2.86
CA GLU A 120 4.61 -8.03 -3.81
C GLU A 120 3.82 -6.75 -3.58
N THR A 121 4.38 -5.63 -4.03
CA THR A 121 3.82 -4.29 -3.85
C THR A 121 3.15 -3.79 -5.11
N TYR A 122 1.97 -3.18 -4.98
CA TYR A 122 1.31 -2.47 -6.05
C TYR A 122 0.88 -1.09 -5.55
N VAL A 123 1.57 -0.05 -6.02
CA VAL A 123 1.27 1.35 -5.67
C VAL A 123 0.44 2.00 -6.76
N ASN A 124 -0.63 2.69 -6.40
CA ASN A 124 -1.43 3.49 -7.32
C ASN A 124 -1.10 4.97 -7.21
N GLY A 125 -0.81 5.59 -8.36
CA GLY A 125 -0.62 7.04 -8.46
C GLY A 125 -1.94 7.81 -8.41
N ASN A 126 -1.85 9.10 -8.07
CA ASN A 126 -2.99 10.01 -8.05
C ASN A 126 -3.19 10.62 -9.45
N MET A 127 -4.22 10.14 -10.16
CA MET A 127 -4.62 10.62 -11.49
C MET A 127 -5.71 11.70 -11.44
N GLY A 128 -6.36 11.88 -10.28
CA GLY A 128 -7.47 12.83 -10.12
C GLY A 128 -6.99 14.24 -9.82
N SER A 129 -6.31 14.45 -8.70
CA SER A 129 -5.86 15.76 -8.21
C SER A 129 -4.34 15.94 -8.19
N GLY A 130 -3.57 14.85 -8.38
CA GLY A 130 -2.12 14.88 -8.42
C GLY A 130 -1.56 15.43 -9.74
N THR A 131 -0.25 15.66 -9.75
CA THR A 131 0.48 16.07 -10.95
C THR A 131 1.43 14.98 -11.40
N VAL A 132 1.82 15.02 -12.68
CA VAL A 132 2.86 14.13 -13.23
C VAL A 132 4.16 14.28 -12.45
N GLN A 133 4.51 15.50 -12.05
CA GLN A 133 5.70 15.76 -11.24
C GLN A 133 5.62 15.09 -9.87
N GLU A 134 4.49 15.21 -9.18
CA GLU A 134 4.28 14.59 -7.88
C GLU A 134 4.40 13.06 -7.94
N MET A 135 3.84 12.47 -8.98
CA MET A 135 3.92 11.03 -9.22
C MET A 135 5.35 10.57 -9.53
N SER A 136 6.07 11.31 -10.38
CA SER A 136 7.48 11.07 -10.69
C SER A 136 8.36 11.15 -9.43
N GLU A 137 8.14 12.15 -8.60
CA GLU A 137 8.84 12.32 -7.31
C GLU A 137 8.55 11.16 -6.35
N TRP A 138 7.33 10.63 -6.36
CA TRP A 138 6.99 9.46 -5.53
C TRP A 138 7.72 8.20 -5.98
N VAL A 139 7.78 7.97 -7.30
CA VAL A 139 8.56 6.85 -7.85
C VAL A 139 10.04 7.01 -7.49
N GLU A 140 10.61 8.21 -7.66
CA GLU A 140 11.99 8.52 -7.26
C GLU A 140 12.21 8.27 -5.75
N TYR A 141 11.31 8.76 -4.90
CA TYR A 141 11.34 8.56 -3.45
C TYR A 141 11.40 7.08 -3.07
N MET A 142 10.60 6.25 -3.71
CA MET A 142 10.53 4.84 -3.41
C MET A 142 11.71 4.03 -3.97
N THR A 143 12.18 4.35 -5.17
CA THR A 143 13.00 3.41 -5.97
C THR A 143 14.43 3.86 -6.24
N PHE A 144 14.75 5.15 -6.10
CA PHE A 144 16.08 5.64 -6.47
C PHE A 144 17.13 5.40 -5.39
N GLU A 145 18.24 4.75 -5.74
CA GLU A 145 19.35 4.39 -4.82
C GLU A 145 20.45 5.49 -4.74
N GLY A 146 20.49 6.40 -5.68
CA GLY A 146 21.54 7.41 -5.79
C GLY A 146 21.33 8.62 -4.88
N VAL A 147 22.04 9.70 -5.21
CA VAL A 147 21.89 11.02 -4.58
C VAL A 147 20.89 11.83 -5.39
N SER A 148 19.74 12.12 -4.80
CA SER A 148 18.70 12.96 -5.41
C SER A 148 17.82 13.57 -4.33
N PRO A 149 17.04 14.63 -4.63
CA PRO A 149 16.19 15.28 -3.63
C PRO A 149 15.23 14.30 -2.93
N MET A 150 14.62 13.40 -3.67
CA MET A 150 13.65 12.45 -3.10
C MET A 150 14.32 11.28 -2.36
N ALA A 151 15.47 10.81 -2.83
CA ALA A 151 16.26 9.82 -2.10
C ALA A 151 16.78 10.37 -0.76
N GLU A 152 17.26 11.61 -0.75
CA GLU A 152 17.70 12.27 0.48
C GLU A 152 16.52 12.53 1.44
N LEU A 153 15.34 12.87 0.91
CA LEU A 153 14.12 13.00 1.71
C LEU A 153 13.71 11.66 2.33
N ARG A 154 13.81 10.54 1.58
CA ARG A 154 13.57 9.20 2.11
C ARG A 154 14.50 8.87 3.28
N LYS A 155 15.80 9.12 3.11
CA LYS A 155 16.81 8.90 4.17
C LYS A 155 16.52 9.76 5.40
N LYS A 156 16.21 11.05 5.20
CA LYS A 156 15.80 11.96 6.27
C LYS A 156 14.59 11.43 7.03
N ASN A 157 13.67 10.77 6.35
CA ASN A 157 12.48 10.16 6.92
C ASN A 157 12.74 8.76 7.51
N GLY A 158 14.01 8.36 7.64
CA GLY A 158 14.42 7.15 8.38
C GLY A 158 14.53 5.88 7.54
N HIS A 159 14.55 5.97 6.20
CA HIS A 159 14.74 4.79 5.36
C HIS A 159 15.90 4.97 4.38
N GLU A 160 17.03 4.31 4.64
CA GLU A 160 18.28 4.48 3.89
C GLU A 160 18.20 3.93 2.46
N GLY A 161 17.78 2.68 2.28
CA GLY A 161 17.69 2.02 0.98
C GLY A 161 16.44 2.36 0.20
N SER A 162 16.39 1.98 -1.06
CA SER A 162 15.15 2.02 -1.83
C SER A 162 14.25 0.82 -1.50
N TRP A 163 12.99 0.91 -1.87
CA TRP A 163 12.10 -0.24 -1.88
C TRP A 163 12.01 -0.81 -3.30
N LYS A 164 11.73 -2.10 -3.38
CA LYS A 164 11.29 -2.70 -4.61
C LYS A 164 9.80 -2.40 -4.79
N VAL A 165 9.44 -1.71 -5.86
CA VAL A 165 8.07 -1.54 -6.34
C VAL A 165 7.85 -2.55 -7.45
N ASP A 166 6.97 -3.53 -7.23
CA ASP A 166 6.71 -4.58 -8.22
C ASP A 166 5.75 -4.10 -9.31
N PHE A 167 4.72 -3.33 -8.91
CA PHE A 167 3.74 -2.75 -9.83
C PHE A 167 3.44 -1.31 -9.43
N PHE A 168 3.29 -0.46 -10.44
CA PHE A 168 2.83 0.92 -10.28
C PHE A 168 1.68 1.17 -11.26
N GLY A 169 0.52 1.57 -10.72
CA GLY A 169 -0.68 1.85 -11.49
C GLY A 169 -0.92 3.34 -11.69
N VAL A 170 -1.43 3.70 -12.83
CA VAL A 170 -1.89 5.04 -13.23
C VAL A 170 -3.30 4.96 -13.82
#